data_cc344d9b0ca3e9e9644aa5d769940759
#
_entry.id   cc344d9b0ca3e9e9644aa5d769940759
#
_cell.length_a   1.000
_cell.length_b   1.000
_cell.length_c   1.000
_cell.angle_alpha   90.00
_cell.angle_beta   90.00
_cell.angle_gamma   90.00
#
_symmetry.space_group_name_H-M   'P 1'
#
loop_
_entity.id
_entity.type
_entity.pdbx_description
1 polymer ?
#
loop_
_entity_poly.entity_id
_entity_poly.type
_entity_poly.pdbx_seq_one_letter_code
_entity_poly.pdbx_strand_id
1 'polypeptide(L)'
;MNFDIAIIGGGPAGYTAAERAGANGLRAVLFEKKAIGGVCLNEGCIPTKTLLYSAKILDSIKSASKYGISAESPSFDLTKIMSRKEKTVKMLTGGVKMTVNSYGVTIVEKEAFIEGEENGLIRIICDGERYEVKYLLVCTGSDTVIPPIPGLSEVSYWTSKEALEIKELPETLVVIGGGVIGMEFASFFNSMGVKVHVVEMMPEILGVMDKETSGMLRTEYAKRGVTFYLNTKVIEVKPDGVVIEKDGKASTIKTEKILLSVGRKANITNVGLDKLNIELHRNGVKVDEYLQTSHPGVYACGDITGYSLLAHTAIREAEVAINHILGVEDRMNYNSVPGVVYTNPEVAGVGKTEEELTKQGIPYRVTKLPMAYSGRFVAENEQVNGICKLILDEADHIIGCHMLGNPASELIVIAGIAIQKGYTVEEFQKNVFPHPTVGEIYHEVLS
;
A
#
# COMPACT_ATOMS: atom_id res chain seq x y z
N MET A 1 -30.64 11.08 15.65
CA MET A 1 -30.81 9.63 15.42
C MET A 1 -29.81 8.88 16.28
N ASN A 2 -30.26 7.86 17.00
CA ASN A 2 -29.39 7.14 17.95
C ASN A 2 -28.87 5.84 17.32
N PHE A 3 -27.55 5.74 17.22
CA PHE A 3 -26.81 4.55 16.81
C PHE A 3 -25.88 4.12 17.94
N ASP A 4 -25.41 2.89 17.92
CA ASP A 4 -24.43 2.41 18.90
C ASP A 4 -23.03 2.88 18.51
N ILE A 5 -22.73 2.88 17.20
CA ILE A 5 -21.44 3.29 16.62
C ILE A 5 -21.64 4.13 15.35
N ALA A 6 -20.84 5.17 15.21
CA ALA A 6 -20.63 5.90 13.98
C ALA A 6 -19.23 5.67 13.43
N ILE A 7 -19.13 5.59 12.11
CA ILE A 7 -17.89 5.38 11.37
C ILE A 7 -17.76 6.50 10.36
N ILE A 8 -16.68 7.29 10.42
CA ILE A 8 -16.41 8.38 9.47
C ILE A 8 -15.30 7.97 8.50
N GLY A 9 -15.68 7.75 7.24
CA GLY A 9 -14.83 7.27 6.15
C GLY A 9 -15.13 5.83 5.77
N GLY A 10 -15.45 5.61 4.49
CA GLY A 10 -15.86 4.32 3.91
C GLY A 10 -14.74 3.56 3.18
N GLY A 11 -13.47 3.83 3.54
CA GLY A 11 -12.30 3.08 3.06
C GLY A 11 -12.17 1.70 3.72
N PRO A 12 -11.03 0.97 3.49
CA PRO A 12 -10.84 -0.39 4.03
C PRO A 12 -11.11 -0.53 5.52
N ALA A 13 -10.63 0.38 6.35
CA ALA A 13 -10.95 0.36 7.78
C ALA A 13 -12.45 0.55 8.02
N GLY A 14 -13.05 1.55 7.38
CA GLY A 14 -14.43 1.94 7.66
C GLY A 14 -15.46 0.90 7.22
N TYR A 15 -15.35 0.35 6.01
CA TYR A 15 -16.31 -0.67 5.57
C TYR A 15 -16.12 -1.99 6.35
N THR A 16 -14.89 -2.37 6.68
CA THR A 16 -14.63 -3.57 7.52
C THR A 16 -15.21 -3.40 8.92
N ALA A 17 -15.01 -2.22 9.54
CA ALA A 17 -15.61 -1.92 10.84
C ALA A 17 -17.14 -1.94 10.78
N ALA A 18 -17.72 -1.39 9.73
CA ALA A 18 -19.18 -1.37 9.51
C ALA A 18 -19.77 -2.78 9.38
N GLU A 19 -19.17 -3.61 8.53
CA GLU A 19 -19.56 -5.01 8.35
C GLU A 19 -19.47 -5.78 9.68
N ARG A 20 -18.33 -5.64 10.39
CA ARG A 20 -18.11 -6.34 11.64
C ARG A 20 -19.03 -5.85 12.76
N ALA A 21 -19.29 -4.55 12.87
CA ALA A 21 -20.22 -3.97 13.84
C ALA A 21 -21.65 -4.48 13.60
N GLY A 22 -22.13 -4.40 12.35
CA GLY A 22 -23.46 -4.89 11.98
C GLY A 22 -23.61 -6.40 12.17
N ALA A 23 -22.61 -7.20 11.77
CA ALA A 23 -22.61 -8.65 11.98
C ALA A 23 -22.70 -9.06 13.47
N ASN A 24 -22.25 -8.19 14.39
CA ASN A 24 -22.34 -8.40 15.84
C ASN A 24 -23.52 -7.66 16.50
N GLY A 25 -24.49 -7.19 15.71
CA GLY A 25 -25.75 -6.63 16.20
C GLY A 25 -25.67 -5.17 16.68
N LEU A 26 -24.57 -4.45 16.43
CA LEU A 26 -24.50 -3.01 16.70
C LEU A 26 -25.26 -2.24 15.64
N ARG A 27 -26.05 -1.26 16.05
CA ARG A 27 -26.68 -0.30 15.13
C ARG A 27 -25.60 0.68 14.66
N ALA A 28 -25.11 0.49 13.44
CA ALA A 28 -24.02 1.25 12.88
C ALA A 28 -24.47 2.22 11.79
N VAL A 29 -23.85 3.40 11.77
CA VAL A 29 -23.93 4.35 10.65
C VAL A 29 -22.54 4.61 10.08
N LEU A 30 -22.41 4.51 8.76
CA LEU A 30 -21.18 4.75 8.00
C LEU A 30 -21.34 6.00 7.14
N PHE A 31 -20.51 6.99 7.37
CA PHE A 31 -20.44 8.23 6.57
C PHE A 31 -19.30 8.15 5.57
N GLU A 32 -19.58 8.39 4.29
CA GLU A 32 -18.58 8.47 3.24
C GLU A 32 -18.86 9.64 2.29
N LYS A 33 -17.91 10.56 2.19
CA LYS A 33 -18.11 11.81 1.43
C LYS A 33 -17.90 11.71 -0.08
N LYS A 34 -17.20 10.67 -0.55
CA LYS A 34 -16.89 10.48 -1.97
C LYS A 34 -17.50 9.20 -2.52
N ALA A 35 -16.89 8.06 -2.18
CA ALA A 35 -17.32 6.75 -2.67
C ALA A 35 -16.91 5.64 -1.69
N ILE A 36 -17.80 4.73 -1.41
CA ILE A 36 -17.54 3.50 -0.63
C ILE A 36 -16.36 2.74 -1.26
N GLY A 37 -15.49 2.22 -0.41
CA GLY A 37 -14.23 1.58 -0.80
C GLY A 37 -13.01 2.50 -0.66
N GLY A 38 -13.24 3.81 -0.48
CA GLY A 38 -12.19 4.81 -0.26
C GLY A 38 -11.14 4.84 -1.36
N VAL A 39 -9.94 5.33 -1.04
CA VAL A 39 -8.82 5.42 -1.99
C VAL A 39 -8.45 4.04 -2.55
N CYS A 40 -8.40 3.00 -1.71
CA CYS A 40 -7.93 1.68 -2.13
C CYS A 40 -8.73 1.12 -3.32
N LEU A 41 -10.06 1.09 -3.24
CA LEU A 41 -10.90 0.51 -4.30
C LEU A 41 -11.09 1.45 -5.48
N ASN A 42 -11.13 2.77 -5.25
CA ASN A 42 -11.49 3.75 -6.29
C ASN A 42 -10.29 4.40 -6.97
N GLU A 43 -9.26 4.78 -6.22
CA GLU A 43 -8.16 5.66 -6.68
C GLU A 43 -6.76 5.11 -6.29
N GLY A 44 -6.63 3.82 -5.93
CA GLY A 44 -5.38 3.26 -5.38
C GLY A 44 -5.14 1.81 -5.76
N CYS A 45 -5.26 0.91 -4.80
CA CYS A 45 -4.84 -0.50 -4.90
C CYS A 45 -5.44 -1.22 -6.13
N ILE A 46 -6.75 -1.30 -6.20
CA ILE A 46 -7.44 -2.11 -7.21
C ILE A 46 -7.28 -1.57 -8.63
N PRO A 47 -7.51 -0.28 -8.91
CA PRO A 47 -7.28 0.23 -10.25
C PRO A 47 -5.82 0.09 -10.67
N THR A 48 -4.84 0.36 -9.79
CA THR A 48 -3.42 0.19 -10.10
C THR A 48 -3.08 -1.27 -10.42
N LYS A 49 -3.50 -2.22 -9.57
CA LYS A 49 -3.22 -3.65 -9.80
C LYS A 49 -3.91 -4.18 -11.05
N THR A 50 -5.06 -3.61 -11.42
CA THR A 50 -5.74 -3.93 -12.67
C THR A 50 -4.92 -3.49 -13.90
N LEU A 51 -4.31 -2.31 -13.86
CA LEU A 51 -3.41 -1.82 -14.89
C LEU A 51 -2.10 -2.62 -14.94
N LEU A 52 -1.48 -2.87 -13.77
CA LEU A 52 -0.24 -3.66 -13.67
C LEU A 52 -0.41 -5.08 -14.21
N TYR A 53 -1.56 -5.70 -13.99
CA TYR A 53 -1.82 -7.03 -14.54
C TYR A 53 -1.90 -7.01 -16.07
N SER A 54 -2.50 -5.97 -16.67
CA SER A 54 -2.50 -5.81 -18.12
C SER A 54 -1.07 -5.61 -18.66
N ALA A 55 -0.24 -4.82 -17.95
CA ALA A 55 1.17 -4.63 -18.27
C ALA A 55 1.96 -5.95 -18.15
N LYS A 56 1.73 -6.73 -17.10
CA LYS A 56 2.37 -8.04 -16.89
C LYS A 56 2.05 -9.02 -18.03
N ILE A 57 0.80 -9.04 -18.50
CA ILE A 57 0.42 -9.86 -19.66
C ILE A 57 1.18 -9.39 -20.92
N LEU A 58 1.25 -8.08 -21.16
CA LEU A 58 1.96 -7.54 -22.32
C LEU A 58 3.46 -7.90 -22.25
N ASP A 59 4.10 -7.79 -21.09
CA ASP A 59 5.49 -8.21 -20.87
C ASP A 59 5.67 -9.70 -21.12
N SER A 60 4.73 -10.54 -20.68
CA SER A 60 4.75 -11.97 -20.94
C SER A 60 4.67 -12.30 -22.43
N ILE A 61 3.83 -11.59 -23.19
CA ILE A 61 3.74 -11.75 -24.64
C ILE A 61 5.04 -11.30 -25.32
N LYS A 62 5.61 -10.15 -24.93
CA LYS A 62 6.90 -9.66 -25.46
C LYS A 62 8.05 -10.63 -25.21
N SER A 63 8.01 -11.38 -24.10
CA SER A 63 9.05 -12.36 -23.74
C SER A 63 8.69 -13.80 -24.10
N ALA A 64 7.59 -14.06 -24.79
CA ALA A 64 7.08 -15.40 -25.10
C ALA A 64 8.07 -16.31 -25.85
N SER A 65 8.96 -15.71 -26.67
CA SER A 65 10.00 -16.44 -27.38
C SER A 65 10.97 -17.22 -26.48
N LYS A 66 11.19 -16.74 -25.24
CA LYS A 66 11.98 -17.44 -24.22
C LYS A 66 11.39 -18.82 -23.85
N TYR A 67 10.08 -18.96 -24.02
CA TYR A 67 9.33 -20.19 -23.75
C TYR A 67 8.96 -20.97 -25.01
N GLY A 68 9.58 -20.65 -26.17
CA GLY A 68 9.31 -21.29 -27.43
C GLY A 68 7.99 -20.89 -28.09
N ILE A 69 7.38 -19.80 -27.66
CA ILE A 69 6.09 -19.32 -28.18
C ILE A 69 6.36 -18.09 -29.07
N SER A 70 5.86 -18.12 -30.31
CA SER A 70 5.93 -16.99 -31.23
C SER A 70 4.70 -16.11 -31.07
N ALA A 71 4.92 -14.81 -30.85
CA ALA A 71 3.88 -13.79 -30.86
C ALA A 71 4.30 -12.65 -31.79
N GLU A 72 3.52 -12.41 -32.83
CA GLU A 72 3.80 -11.31 -33.78
C GLU A 72 3.35 -9.99 -33.17
N SER A 73 4.24 -9.00 -33.13
CA SER A 73 4.00 -7.57 -32.80
C SER A 73 2.87 -7.34 -31.80
N PRO A 74 3.05 -7.67 -30.52
CA PRO A 74 1.99 -7.51 -29.54
C PRO A 74 1.55 -6.04 -29.46
N SER A 75 0.26 -5.81 -29.61
CA SER A 75 -0.37 -4.49 -29.48
C SER A 75 -1.35 -4.47 -28.32
N PHE A 76 -1.69 -3.29 -27.84
CA PHE A 76 -2.70 -3.08 -26.82
C PHE A 76 -3.63 -1.92 -27.18
N ASP A 77 -4.81 -1.92 -26.58
CA ASP A 77 -5.80 -0.86 -26.69
C ASP A 77 -5.97 -0.23 -25.30
N LEU A 78 -5.42 0.96 -25.11
CA LEU A 78 -5.46 1.66 -23.84
C LEU A 78 -6.91 1.90 -23.37
N THR A 79 -7.83 2.21 -24.29
CA THR A 79 -9.25 2.44 -23.94
C THR A 79 -9.88 1.18 -23.36
N LYS A 80 -9.58 0.00 -23.89
CA LYS A 80 -10.05 -1.26 -23.34
C LYS A 80 -9.42 -1.59 -21.99
N ILE A 81 -8.14 -1.29 -21.80
CA ILE A 81 -7.44 -1.46 -20.51
C ILE A 81 -8.11 -0.58 -19.44
N MET A 82 -8.37 0.69 -19.76
CA MET A 82 -9.01 1.64 -18.85
C MET A 82 -10.46 1.22 -18.55
N SER A 83 -11.23 0.82 -19.55
CA SER A 83 -12.60 0.32 -19.36
C SER A 83 -12.65 -0.94 -18.48
N ARG A 84 -11.67 -1.85 -18.63
CA ARG A 84 -11.53 -3.02 -17.74
C ARG A 84 -11.27 -2.58 -16.29
N LYS A 85 -10.38 -1.60 -16.07
CA LYS A 85 -10.12 -1.03 -14.74
C LYS A 85 -11.41 -0.48 -14.12
N GLU A 86 -12.16 0.34 -14.84
CA GLU A 86 -13.43 0.92 -14.37
C GLU A 86 -14.47 -0.14 -14.01
N LYS A 87 -14.62 -1.16 -14.87
CA LYS A 87 -15.52 -2.29 -14.59
C LYS A 87 -15.13 -3.02 -13.30
N THR A 88 -13.85 -3.26 -13.08
CA THR A 88 -13.34 -3.93 -11.87
C THR A 88 -13.62 -3.11 -10.62
N VAL A 89 -13.35 -1.80 -10.66
CA VAL A 89 -13.63 -0.87 -9.55
C VAL A 89 -15.13 -0.87 -9.23
N LYS A 90 -15.98 -0.68 -10.23
CA LYS A 90 -17.45 -0.66 -10.07
C LYS A 90 -17.98 -1.96 -9.46
N MET A 91 -17.49 -3.10 -9.90
CA MET A 91 -17.89 -4.41 -9.38
C MET A 91 -17.54 -4.54 -7.89
N LEU A 92 -16.32 -4.20 -7.51
CA LEU A 92 -15.85 -4.37 -6.13
C LEU A 92 -16.49 -3.36 -5.17
N THR A 93 -16.61 -2.10 -5.56
CA THR A 93 -17.26 -1.07 -4.74
C THR A 93 -18.74 -1.38 -4.56
N GLY A 94 -19.42 -1.86 -5.60
CA GLY A 94 -20.80 -2.36 -5.52
C GLY A 94 -20.94 -3.55 -4.58
N GLY A 95 -20.01 -4.49 -4.61
CA GLY A 95 -19.95 -5.62 -3.70
C GLY A 95 -19.83 -5.19 -2.25
N VAL A 96 -18.88 -4.31 -1.92
CA VAL A 96 -18.72 -3.77 -0.55
C VAL A 96 -19.98 -3.07 -0.08
N LYS A 97 -20.58 -2.19 -0.90
CA LYS A 97 -21.83 -1.50 -0.54
C LYS A 97 -22.96 -2.49 -0.23
N MET A 98 -23.07 -3.55 -1.04
CA MET A 98 -24.09 -4.59 -0.85
C MET A 98 -23.84 -5.37 0.46
N THR A 99 -22.61 -5.75 0.75
CA THR A 99 -22.24 -6.46 1.97
C THR A 99 -22.50 -5.62 3.23
N VAL A 100 -22.07 -4.36 3.24
CA VAL A 100 -22.33 -3.44 4.37
C VAL A 100 -23.84 -3.30 4.62
N ASN A 101 -24.63 -3.09 3.56
CA ASN A 101 -26.10 -3.00 3.68
C ASN A 101 -26.73 -4.29 4.20
N SER A 102 -26.21 -5.47 3.82
CA SER A 102 -26.76 -6.77 4.24
C SER A 102 -26.65 -7.02 5.75
N TYR A 103 -25.71 -6.33 6.43
CA TYR A 103 -25.57 -6.34 7.88
C TYR A 103 -26.41 -5.26 8.58
N GLY A 104 -27.32 -4.58 7.87
CA GLY A 104 -28.21 -3.57 8.46
C GLY A 104 -27.52 -2.23 8.79
N VAL A 105 -26.35 -1.99 8.28
CA VAL A 105 -25.62 -0.71 8.49
C VAL A 105 -26.26 0.38 7.63
N THR A 106 -26.49 1.55 8.24
CA THR A 106 -26.95 2.74 7.52
C THR A 106 -25.76 3.43 6.84
N ILE A 107 -25.77 3.52 5.51
CA ILE A 107 -24.75 4.26 4.75
C ILE A 107 -25.28 5.65 4.43
N VAL A 108 -24.51 6.68 4.81
CA VAL A 108 -24.80 8.09 4.50
C VAL A 108 -23.69 8.61 3.60
N GLU A 109 -24.00 8.80 2.31
CA GLU A 109 -23.04 9.26 1.29
C GLU A 109 -22.86 10.79 1.34
N LYS A 110 -22.36 11.28 2.49
CA LYS A 110 -22.12 12.71 2.77
C LYS A 110 -20.98 12.87 3.77
N GLU A 111 -20.42 14.08 3.81
CA GLU A 111 -19.38 14.46 4.76
C GLU A 111 -19.95 14.64 6.16
N ALA A 112 -19.30 14.05 7.15
CA ALA A 112 -19.68 14.14 8.56
C ALA A 112 -18.55 14.76 9.39
N PHE A 113 -18.94 15.48 10.46
CA PHE A 113 -18.02 16.18 11.35
C PHE A 113 -18.35 15.86 12.81
N ILE A 114 -17.33 15.76 13.63
CA ILE A 114 -17.47 15.65 15.08
C ILE A 114 -17.86 17.02 15.62
N GLU A 115 -18.99 17.10 16.30
CA GLU A 115 -19.50 18.33 16.91
C GLU A 115 -19.02 18.46 18.37
N GLY A 116 -18.82 17.34 19.07
CA GLY A 116 -18.38 17.26 20.45
C GLY A 116 -19.00 16.07 21.19
N GLU A 117 -19.03 16.16 22.52
CA GLU A 117 -19.69 15.19 23.41
C GLU A 117 -20.68 15.92 24.32
N GLU A 118 -21.81 15.29 24.59
CA GLU A 118 -22.79 15.73 25.57
C GLU A 118 -23.47 14.53 26.22
N ASN A 119 -23.60 14.57 27.56
CA ASN A 119 -24.22 13.51 28.36
C ASN A 119 -23.63 12.09 28.11
N GLY A 120 -22.33 11.99 27.81
CA GLY A 120 -21.64 10.73 27.53
C GLY A 120 -21.92 10.15 26.13
N LEU A 121 -22.51 10.95 25.24
CA LEU A 121 -22.72 10.58 23.84
C LEU A 121 -21.93 11.51 22.92
N ILE A 122 -21.23 10.91 21.97
CA ILE A 122 -20.49 11.64 20.94
C ILE A 122 -21.48 12.13 19.88
N ARG A 123 -21.40 13.41 19.55
CA ARG A 123 -22.26 14.06 18.57
C ARG A 123 -21.55 14.29 17.26
N ILE A 124 -22.22 13.88 16.19
CA ILE A 124 -21.76 14.02 14.82
C ILE A 124 -22.82 14.79 14.06
N ILE A 125 -22.39 15.74 13.23
CA ILE A 125 -23.26 16.48 12.33
C ILE A 125 -22.96 16.09 10.88
N CYS A 126 -24.01 15.84 10.11
CA CYS A 126 -23.94 15.51 8.70
C CYS A 126 -25.14 16.13 7.99
N ASP A 127 -24.91 17.03 7.03
CA ASP A 127 -25.94 17.72 6.25
C ASP A 127 -27.04 18.39 7.12
N GLY A 128 -26.65 18.97 8.25
CA GLY A 128 -27.55 19.61 9.19
C GLY A 128 -28.28 18.65 10.15
N GLU A 129 -28.18 17.35 9.95
CA GLU A 129 -28.72 16.33 10.87
C GLU A 129 -27.70 15.96 11.94
N ARG A 130 -28.20 15.73 13.17
CA ARG A 130 -27.37 15.32 14.31
C ARG A 130 -27.56 13.84 14.62
N TYR A 131 -26.42 13.18 14.82
CA TYR A 131 -26.32 11.77 15.21
C TYR A 131 -25.63 11.69 16.57
N GLU A 132 -26.16 10.84 17.45
CA GLU A 132 -25.62 10.60 18.79
C GLU A 132 -25.23 9.13 18.91
N VAL A 133 -24.01 8.87 19.35
CA VAL A 133 -23.44 7.50 19.42
C VAL A 133 -22.63 7.32 20.70
N LYS A 134 -22.54 6.07 21.14
CA LYS A 134 -21.66 5.67 22.23
C LYS A 134 -20.22 5.52 21.78
N TYR A 135 -20.03 5.02 20.55
CA TYR A 135 -18.71 4.77 19.97
C TYR A 135 -18.53 5.52 18.64
N LEU A 136 -17.32 6.00 18.42
CA LEU A 136 -16.93 6.64 17.18
C LEU A 136 -15.66 5.98 16.64
N LEU A 137 -15.66 5.61 15.37
CA LEU A 137 -14.46 5.17 14.64
C LEU A 137 -14.13 6.17 13.54
N VAL A 138 -12.93 6.77 13.59
CA VAL A 138 -12.46 7.74 12.61
C VAL A 138 -11.54 7.04 11.61
N CYS A 139 -11.98 6.98 10.34
CA CYS A 139 -11.31 6.27 9.23
C CYS A 139 -11.13 7.18 8.01
N THR A 140 -10.79 8.45 8.22
CA THR A 140 -10.73 9.49 7.17
C THR A 140 -9.57 9.35 6.19
N GLY A 141 -8.66 8.39 6.44
CA GLY A 141 -7.60 8.03 5.51
C GLY A 141 -6.50 9.08 5.36
N SER A 142 -5.96 9.20 4.17
CA SER A 142 -4.85 10.09 3.83
C SER A 142 -5.02 10.69 2.43
N ASP A 143 -4.31 11.80 2.18
CA ASP A 143 -4.18 12.43 0.87
C ASP A 143 -2.72 12.47 0.40
N THR A 144 -2.52 12.62 -0.92
CA THR A 144 -1.19 12.78 -1.51
C THR A 144 -0.53 14.07 -1.01
N VAL A 145 0.74 13.98 -0.65
CA VAL A 145 1.56 15.15 -0.31
C VAL A 145 1.90 15.91 -1.58
N ILE A 146 1.59 17.21 -1.61
CA ILE A 146 2.02 18.12 -2.66
C ILE A 146 3.10 19.02 -2.05
N PRO A 147 4.38 18.80 -2.38
CA PRO A 147 5.48 19.60 -1.86
C PRO A 147 5.52 20.97 -2.55
N PRO A 148 6.04 22.00 -1.89
CA PRO A 148 6.17 23.34 -2.44
C PRO A 148 7.39 23.44 -3.38
N ILE A 149 7.34 22.72 -4.50
CA ILE A 149 8.37 22.78 -5.54
C ILE A 149 8.10 23.99 -6.43
N PRO A 150 9.06 24.90 -6.64
CA PRO A 150 8.94 26.04 -7.55
C PRO A 150 8.44 25.60 -8.94
N GLY A 151 7.46 26.31 -9.50
CA GLY A 151 6.86 26.04 -10.79
C GLY A 151 5.84 24.90 -10.83
N LEU A 152 5.72 24.07 -9.80
CA LEU A 152 4.80 22.92 -9.81
C LEU A 152 3.34 23.33 -9.98
N SER A 153 2.91 24.47 -9.38
CA SER A 153 1.55 24.99 -9.50
C SER A 153 1.24 25.59 -10.88
N GLU A 154 2.24 25.82 -11.70
CA GLU A 154 2.13 26.44 -13.03
C GLU A 154 2.04 25.42 -14.17
N VAL A 155 2.21 24.14 -13.85
CA VAL A 155 2.21 23.04 -14.83
C VAL A 155 1.15 22.00 -14.49
N SER A 156 0.71 21.28 -15.53
CA SER A 156 -0.12 20.08 -15.34
C SER A 156 0.75 18.88 -14.93
N TYR A 157 0.54 18.36 -13.73
CA TYR A 157 1.17 17.14 -13.25
C TYR A 157 0.13 16.11 -12.84
N TRP A 158 0.54 14.88 -12.73
CA TRP A 158 -0.26 13.79 -12.20
C TRP A 158 0.15 13.45 -10.77
N THR A 159 -0.82 13.10 -9.96
CA THR A 159 -0.68 12.21 -8.81
C THR A 159 -1.06 10.79 -9.24
N SER A 160 -1.08 9.85 -8.31
CA SER A 160 -1.60 8.50 -8.59
C SER A 160 -3.04 8.51 -9.12
N LYS A 161 -3.84 9.52 -8.74
CA LYS A 161 -5.23 9.66 -9.17
C LYS A 161 -5.33 9.98 -10.66
N GLU A 162 -4.67 11.03 -11.12
CA GLU A 162 -4.69 11.43 -12.53
C GLU A 162 -4.03 10.36 -13.42
N ALA A 163 -2.98 9.69 -12.92
CA ALA A 163 -2.34 8.58 -13.63
C ALA A 163 -3.26 7.36 -13.83
N LEU A 164 -4.30 7.21 -13.03
CA LEU A 164 -5.34 6.18 -13.19
C LEU A 164 -6.47 6.59 -14.16
N GLU A 165 -6.49 7.84 -14.64
CA GLU A 165 -7.55 8.41 -15.49
C GLU A 165 -7.02 8.83 -16.89
N ILE A 166 -5.85 8.34 -17.29
CA ILE A 166 -5.20 8.70 -18.55
C ILE A 166 -6.02 8.24 -19.78
N LYS A 167 -5.99 9.07 -20.82
CA LYS A 167 -6.62 8.76 -22.11
C LYS A 167 -5.59 8.43 -23.19
N GLU A 168 -4.35 8.85 -23.00
CA GLU A 168 -3.22 8.64 -23.88
C GLU A 168 -1.94 8.43 -23.08
N LEU A 169 -0.96 7.75 -23.67
CA LEU A 169 0.35 7.56 -23.08
C LEU A 169 1.28 8.70 -23.50
N PRO A 170 2.06 9.28 -22.56
CA PRO A 170 3.09 10.25 -22.92
C PRO A 170 4.29 9.52 -23.56
N GLU A 171 5.09 10.23 -24.34
CA GLU A 171 6.37 9.69 -24.82
C GLU A 171 7.38 9.56 -23.67
N THR A 172 7.37 10.54 -22.75
CA THR A 172 8.31 10.62 -21.63
C THR A 172 7.59 10.96 -20.34
N LEU A 173 8.01 10.32 -19.25
CA LEU A 173 7.46 10.52 -17.92
C LEU A 173 8.59 10.68 -16.90
N VAL A 174 8.55 11.75 -16.09
CA VAL A 174 9.34 11.85 -14.87
C VAL A 174 8.48 11.51 -13.66
N VAL A 175 8.90 10.49 -12.90
CA VAL A 175 8.32 10.11 -11.63
C VAL A 175 9.14 10.78 -10.52
N ILE A 176 8.52 11.67 -9.76
CA ILE A 176 9.13 12.33 -8.61
C ILE A 176 8.75 11.53 -7.36
N GLY A 177 9.73 10.81 -6.81
CA GLY A 177 9.59 9.87 -5.70
C GLY A 177 9.62 8.42 -6.15
N GLY A 178 10.66 7.68 -5.77
CA GLY A 178 10.89 6.26 -6.06
C GLY A 178 10.29 5.30 -5.02
N GLY A 179 9.27 5.73 -4.28
CA GLY A 179 8.53 4.88 -3.34
C GLY A 179 7.63 3.85 -4.05
N VAL A 180 6.84 3.09 -3.27
CA VAL A 180 5.99 2.00 -3.79
C VAL A 180 5.08 2.46 -4.93
N ILE A 181 4.34 3.56 -4.74
CA ILE A 181 3.43 4.11 -5.75
C ILE A 181 4.21 4.52 -7.01
N GLY A 182 5.31 5.25 -6.83
CA GLY A 182 6.14 5.70 -7.96
C GLY A 182 6.70 4.55 -8.77
N MET A 183 7.18 3.50 -8.12
CA MET A 183 7.73 2.33 -8.80
C MET A 183 6.66 1.46 -9.49
N GLU A 184 5.46 1.34 -8.91
CA GLU A 184 4.35 0.64 -9.58
C GLU A 184 3.93 1.36 -10.86
N PHE A 185 3.80 2.69 -10.85
CA PHE A 185 3.51 3.45 -12.07
C PHE A 185 4.70 3.44 -13.04
N ALA A 186 5.94 3.56 -12.56
CA ALA A 186 7.12 3.41 -13.40
C ALA A 186 7.13 2.06 -14.13
N SER A 187 6.76 0.98 -13.43
CA SER A 187 6.58 -0.36 -14.00
C SER A 187 5.52 -0.38 -15.10
N PHE A 188 4.31 0.14 -14.81
CA PHE A 188 3.21 0.18 -15.77
C PHE A 188 3.59 0.95 -17.03
N PHE A 189 4.05 2.19 -16.89
CA PHE A 189 4.38 3.04 -18.04
C PHE A 189 5.55 2.50 -18.84
N ASN A 190 6.59 1.95 -18.20
CA ASN A 190 7.70 1.30 -18.89
C ASN A 190 7.24 0.11 -19.73
N SER A 191 6.39 -0.77 -19.20
CA SER A 191 5.82 -1.91 -19.93
C SER A 191 4.99 -1.45 -21.14
N MET A 192 4.30 -0.29 -21.02
CA MET A 192 3.54 0.32 -22.12
C MET A 192 4.41 1.06 -23.15
N GLY A 193 5.73 1.11 -22.98
CA GLY A 193 6.67 1.70 -23.93
C GLY A 193 7.01 3.17 -23.69
N VAL A 194 6.57 3.74 -22.57
CA VAL A 194 6.91 5.11 -22.15
C VAL A 194 8.36 5.16 -21.65
N LYS A 195 9.11 6.19 -22.04
CA LYS A 195 10.45 6.44 -21.49
C LYS A 195 10.32 7.05 -20.08
N VAL A 196 10.71 6.28 -19.06
CA VAL A 196 10.52 6.64 -17.66
C VAL A 196 11.82 7.08 -17.01
N HIS A 197 11.76 8.19 -16.28
CA HIS A 197 12.80 8.71 -15.40
C HIS A 197 12.28 8.74 -13.96
N VAL A 198 13.00 8.18 -13.01
CA VAL A 198 12.65 8.18 -11.58
C VAL A 198 13.65 9.05 -10.83
N VAL A 199 13.17 10.09 -10.15
CA VAL A 199 14.00 10.99 -9.32
C VAL A 199 13.69 10.70 -7.86
N GLU A 200 14.71 10.28 -7.09
CA GLU A 200 14.60 9.91 -5.69
C GLU A 200 15.67 10.63 -4.85
N MET A 201 15.23 11.26 -3.76
CA MET A 201 16.14 11.98 -2.84
C MET A 201 16.97 11.04 -1.98
N MET A 202 16.45 9.84 -1.73
CA MET A 202 17.12 8.82 -0.93
C MET A 202 18.19 8.08 -1.74
N PRO A 203 19.13 7.39 -1.08
CA PRO A 203 20.19 6.63 -1.76
C PRO A 203 19.68 5.36 -2.47
N GLU A 204 18.44 4.92 -2.20
CA GLU A 204 17.81 3.80 -2.88
C GLU A 204 16.29 4.03 -3.02
N ILE A 205 15.68 3.39 -4.02
CA ILE A 205 14.22 3.33 -4.19
C ILE A 205 13.57 2.51 -3.07
N LEU A 206 12.26 2.58 -2.92
CA LEU A 206 11.48 1.79 -1.97
C LEU A 206 11.99 1.91 -0.51
N GLY A 207 12.29 3.10 -0.06
CA GLY A 207 13.00 3.38 1.20
C GLY A 207 12.47 2.72 2.49
N VAL A 208 11.27 2.11 2.45
CA VAL A 208 10.69 1.33 3.55
C VAL A 208 10.92 -0.17 3.41
N MET A 209 11.45 -0.62 2.28
CA MET A 209 11.74 -2.03 1.98
C MET A 209 13.23 -2.33 2.23
N ASP A 210 13.56 -3.60 2.29
CA ASP A 210 14.94 -4.07 2.35
C ASP A 210 15.77 -3.53 1.18
N LYS A 211 16.97 -3.01 1.46
CA LYS A 211 17.81 -2.34 0.46
C LYS A 211 18.35 -3.27 -0.62
N GLU A 212 18.63 -4.54 -0.28
CA GLU A 212 19.14 -5.50 -1.26
C GLU A 212 18.07 -5.80 -2.31
N THR A 213 16.85 -6.11 -1.88
CA THR A 213 15.72 -6.36 -2.79
C THR A 213 15.35 -5.12 -3.60
N SER A 214 15.40 -3.94 -3.00
CA SER A 214 15.17 -2.65 -3.67
C SER A 214 16.20 -2.38 -4.77
N GLY A 215 17.49 -2.56 -4.46
CA GLY A 215 18.59 -2.40 -5.42
C GLY A 215 18.53 -3.42 -6.56
N MET A 216 18.12 -4.64 -6.29
CA MET A 216 17.88 -5.65 -7.33
C MET A 216 16.74 -5.25 -8.26
N LEU A 217 15.61 -4.77 -7.72
CA LEU A 217 14.49 -4.26 -8.52
C LEU A 217 14.93 -3.09 -9.40
N ARG A 218 15.63 -2.11 -8.83
CA ARG A 218 16.16 -0.96 -9.58
C ARG A 218 17.05 -1.40 -10.74
N THR A 219 17.93 -2.35 -10.48
CA THR A 219 18.83 -2.91 -11.51
C THR A 219 18.03 -3.57 -12.62
N GLU A 220 16.98 -4.28 -12.30
CA GLU A 220 16.11 -4.91 -13.30
C GLU A 220 15.41 -3.87 -14.19
N TYR A 221 14.85 -2.81 -13.59
CA TYR A 221 14.20 -1.74 -14.34
C TYR A 221 15.18 -0.86 -15.12
N ALA A 222 16.41 -0.68 -14.63
CA ALA A 222 17.46 -0.02 -15.39
C ALA A 222 17.79 -0.79 -16.70
N LYS A 223 17.84 -2.13 -16.66
CA LYS A 223 18.00 -2.97 -17.85
C LYS A 223 16.82 -2.82 -18.84
N ARG A 224 15.62 -2.51 -18.33
CA ARG A 224 14.42 -2.24 -19.15
C ARG A 224 14.36 -0.80 -19.66
N GLY A 225 15.39 0.01 -19.40
CA GLY A 225 15.50 1.39 -19.92
C GLY A 225 14.95 2.47 -18.99
N VAL A 226 14.54 2.15 -17.77
CA VAL A 226 14.19 3.18 -16.76
C VAL A 226 15.48 3.85 -16.27
N THR A 227 15.51 5.18 -16.28
CA THR A 227 16.64 5.96 -15.77
C THR A 227 16.37 6.40 -14.32
N PHE A 228 17.30 6.10 -13.42
CA PHE A 228 17.21 6.45 -12.01
C PHE A 228 18.18 7.57 -11.63
N TYR A 229 17.67 8.56 -10.90
CA TYR A 229 18.44 9.65 -10.31
C TYR A 229 18.30 9.57 -8.79
N LEU A 230 19.23 8.84 -8.14
CA LEU A 230 19.27 8.67 -6.68
C LEU A 230 20.12 9.77 -6.02
N ASN A 231 19.86 10.03 -4.74
CA ASN A 231 20.44 11.17 -4.00
C ASN A 231 20.23 12.49 -4.74
N THR A 232 19.07 12.65 -5.37
CA THR A 232 18.77 13.73 -6.31
C THR A 232 17.50 14.44 -5.91
N LYS A 233 17.56 15.76 -5.76
CA LYS A 233 16.44 16.61 -5.38
C LYS A 233 15.84 17.27 -6.63
N VAL A 234 14.53 17.33 -6.71
CA VAL A 234 13.83 18.23 -7.66
C VAL A 234 13.78 19.62 -7.04
N ILE A 235 14.33 20.61 -7.74
CA ILE A 235 14.44 21.99 -7.25
C ILE A 235 13.49 22.95 -7.98
N GLU A 236 13.06 22.61 -9.20
CA GLU A 236 12.13 23.42 -9.99
C GLU A 236 11.40 22.51 -11.00
N VAL A 237 10.17 22.87 -11.32
CA VAL A 237 9.41 22.28 -12.42
C VAL A 237 9.14 23.34 -13.47
N LYS A 238 9.32 22.98 -14.75
CA LYS A 238 9.11 23.83 -15.93
C LYS A 238 8.10 23.18 -16.89
N PRO A 239 7.49 23.95 -17.80
CA PRO A 239 6.51 23.40 -18.75
C PRO A 239 7.03 22.22 -19.61
N ASP A 240 8.34 22.16 -19.86
CA ASP A 240 8.97 21.15 -20.70
C ASP A 240 9.93 20.22 -19.95
N GLY A 241 9.96 20.27 -18.60
CA GLY A 241 10.86 19.44 -17.86
C GLY A 241 10.96 19.67 -16.36
N VAL A 242 11.85 18.94 -15.75
CA VAL A 242 12.12 18.96 -14.30
C VAL A 242 13.58 19.31 -14.06
N VAL A 243 13.85 20.33 -13.27
CA VAL A 243 15.21 20.70 -12.87
C VAL A 243 15.56 19.92 -11.59
N ILE A 244 16.62 19.14 -11.69
CA ILE A 244 17.14 18.32 -10.61
C ILE A 244 18.49 18.83 -10.14
N GLU A 245 18.80 18.59 -8.86
CA GLU A 245 20.10 18.90 -8.27
C GLU A 245 20.68 17.64 -7.61
N LYS A 246 21.95 17.36 -7.95
CA LYS A 246 22.76 16.32 -7.32
C LYS A 246 24.17 16.87 -7.06
N ASP A 247 24.66 16.72 -5.85
CA ASP A 247 26.00 17.19 -5.44
C ASP A 247 26.27 18.68 -5.78
N GLY A 248 25.23 19.52 -5.63
CA GLY A 248 25.29 20.96 -5.93
C GLY A 248 25.29 21.31 -7.42
N LYS A 249 25.10 20.31 -8.30
CA LYS A 249 25.03 20.52 -9.76
C LYS A 249 23.59 20.37 -10.24
N ALA A 250 23.06 21.41 -10.85
CA ALA A 250 21.74 21.40 -11.46
C ALA A 250 21.80 20.89 -12.89
N SER A 251 20.77 20.13 -13.28
CA SER A 251 20.52 19.70 -14.66
C SER A 251 19.03 19.59 -14.92
N THR A 252 18.63 19.54 -16.19
CA THR A 252 17.21 19.46 -16.57
C THR A 252 16.91 18.16 -17.28
N ILE A 253 15.87 17.46 -16.82
CA ILE A 253 15.29 16.29 -17.50
C ILE A 253 14.08 16.81 -18.30
N LYS A 254 14.16 16.73 -19.63
CA LYS A 254 13.02 17.02 -20.50
C LYS A 254 11.97 15.92 -20.36
N THR A 255 10.71 16.31 -20.20
CA THR A 255 9.60 15.37 -20.06
C THR A 255 8.29 15.98 -20.51
N GLU A 256 7.42 15.14 -21.04
CA GLU A 256 6.06 15.52 -21.42
C GLU A 256 5.11 15.51 -20.23
N LYS A 257 5.30 14.56 -19.29
CA LYS A 257 4.47 14.41 -18.09
C LYS A 257 5.30 14.21 -16.84
N ILE A 258 4.72 14.63 -15.73
CA ILE A 258 5.28 14.50 -14.39
C ILE A 258 4.29 13.73 -13.53
N LEU A 259 4.75 12.70 -12.83
CA LEU A 259 4.00 11.97 -11.80
C LEU A 259 4.61 12.29 -10.43
N LEU A 260 3.82 12.85 -9.54
CA LEU A 260 4.22 13.15 -8.17
C LEU A 260 3.81 12.01 -7.23
N SER A 261 4.79 11.39 -6.57
CA SER A 261 4.61 10.24 -5.67
C SER A 261 5.52 10.30 -4.44
N VAL A 262 5.57 11.47 -3.79
CA VAL A 262 6.46 11.76 -2.66
C VAL A 262 5.87 11.44 -1.28
N GLY A 263 4.80 10.66 -1.24
CA GLY A 263 4.17 10.20 -0.02
C GLY A 263 2.73 10.70 0.19
N ARG A 264 2.20 10.32 1.34
CA ARG A 264 0.83 10.62 1.75
C ARG A 264 0.83 11.20 3.16
N LYS A 265 -0.19 11.96 3.51
CA LYS A 265 -0.39 12.53 4.86
C LYS A 265 -1.81 12.21 5.36
N ALA A 266 -1.93 11.94 6.65
CA ALA A 266 -3.20 11.66 7.32
C ALA A 266 -4.18 12.82 7.21
N ASN A 267 -5.46 12.51 7.01
CA ASN A 267 -6.55 13.48 6.94
C ASN A 267 -7.08 13.78 8.35
N ILE A 268 -6.36 14.62 9.09
CA ILE A 268 -6.66 14.99 10.48
C ILE A 268 -7.29 16.38 10.61
N THR A 269 -7.40 17.13 9.53
CA THR A 269 -7.97 18.48 9.52
C THR A 269 -9.44 18.46 9.10
N ASN A 270 -10.22 19.40 9.63
CA ASN A 270 -11.64 19.57 9.29
C ASN A 270 -12.52 18.33 9.55
N VAL A 271 -12.17 17.53 10.56
CA VAL A 271 -12.96 16.36 11.01
C VAL A 271 -13.64 16.65 12.35
N GLY A 272 -13.11 17.62 13.12
CA GLY A 272 -13.57 17.95 14.46
C GLY A 272 -12.86 17.18 15.57
N LEU A 273 -11.66 16.66 15.33
CA LEU A 273 -10.85 15.94 16.35
C LEU A 273 -10.55 16.83 17.57
N ASP A 274 -10.39 18.14 17.36
CA ASP A 274 -10.18 19.17 18.38
C ASP A 274 -11.37 19.29 19.34
N LYS A 275 -12.59 18.99 18.90
CA LYS A 275 -13.82 19.03 19.72
C LYS A 275 -13.85 17.97 20.82
N LEU A 276 -13.06 16.92 20.65
CA LEU A 276 -12.90 15.84 21.64
C LEU A 276 -11.50 15.80 22.26
N ASN A 277 -10.67 16.82 22.02
CA ASN A 277 -9.28 16.91 22.48
C ASN A 277 -8.46 15.65 22.15
N ILE A 278 -8.62 15.11 20.94
CA ILE A 278 -7.91 13.92 20.47
C ILE A 278 -6.42 14.24 20.35
N GLU A 279 -5.57 13.44 20.99
CA GLU A 279 -4.11 13.59 20.88
C GLU A 279 -3.63 13.17 19.49
N LEU A 280 -2.74 13.99 18.95
CA LEU A 280 -2.07 13.75 17.69
C LEU A 280 -0.58 13.48 17.92
N HIS A 281 0.03 12.68 17.06
CA HIS A 281 1.46 12.63 16.92
C HIS A 281 1.87 13.21 15.55
N ARG A 282 3.18 13.20 15.24
CA ARG A 282 3.71 13.87 14.02
C ARG A 282 3.01 13.44 12.73
N ASN A 283 2.57 12.19 12.63
CA ASN A 283 2.07 11.60 11.38
C ASN A 283 0.55 11.39 11.35
N GLY A 284 -0.16 11.52 12.48
CA GLY A 284 -1.60 11.25 12.54
C GLY A 284 -2.17 11.22 13.95
N VAL A 285 -3.30 10.53 14.10
CA VAL A 285 -3.97 10.33 15.39
C VAL A 285 -3.22 9.31 16.23
N LYS A 286 -2.93 9.67 17.49
CA LYS A 286 -2.31 8.75 18.45
C LYS A 286 -3.36 7.76 18.97
N VAL A 287 -3.03 6.48 18.92
CA VAL A 287 -3.86 5.38 19.42
C VAL A 287 -3.01 4.41 20.24
N ASP A 288 -3.68 3.63 21.08
CA ASP A 288 -3.10 2.50 21.83
C ASP A 288 -3.12 1.20 20.99
N GLU A 289 -2.77 0.06 21.60
CA GLU A 289 -2.76 -1.25 20.95
C GLU A 289 -4.15 -1.78 20.58
N TYR A 290 -5.22 -1.16 21.07
CA TYR A 290 -6.62 -1.44 20.75
C TYR A 290 -7.23 -0.45 19.76
N LEU A 291 -6.39 0.44 19.20
CA LEU A 291 -6.77 1.55 18.30
C LEU A 291 -7.66 2.61 18.99
N GLN A 292 -7.76 2.62 20.32
CA GLN A 292 -8.46 3.66 21.06
C GLN A 292 -7.60 4.92 21.13
N THR A 293 -8.22 6.07 20.91
CA THR A 293 -7.58 7.39 21.03
C THR A 293 -7.45 7.82 22.50
N SER A 294 -6.93 9.02 22.74
CA SER A 294 -6.93 9.64 24.08
C SER A 294 -8.34 9.88 24.66
N HIS A 295 -9.37 9.82 23.83
CA HIS A 295 -10.76 9.99 24.27
C HIS A 295 -11.48 8.64 24.39
N PRO A 296 -12.08 8.31 25.55
CA PRO A 296 -12.80 7.05 25.72
C PRO A 296 -13.93 6.88 24.71
N GLY A 297 -14.09 5.68 24.15
CA GLY A 297 -15.12 5.38 23.15
C GLY A 297 -14.83 5.90 21.74
N VAL A 298 -13.70 6.59 21.52
CA VAL A 298 -13.26 7.06 20.20
C VAL A 298 -12.04 6.28 19.74
N TYR A 299 -12.12 5.74 18.55
CA TYR A 299 -11.09 4.93 17.88
C TYR A 299 -10.66 5.57 16.57
N ALA A 300 -9.46 5.27 16.11
CA ALA A 300 -8.98 5.67 14.79
C ALA A 300 -8.26 4.51 14.10
N CYS A 301 -8.59 4.25 12.83
CA CYS A 301 -8.04 3.14 12.06
C CYS A 301 -7.70 3.54 10.63
N GLY A 302 -6.69 2.90 10.07
CA GLY A 302 -6.15 3.14 8.74
C GLY A 302 -5.19 4.32 8.68
N ASP A 303 -5.04 4.89 7.51
CA ASP A 303 -4.01 5.90 7.23
C ASP A 303 -4.07 7.14 8.16
N ILE A 304 -5.21 7.41 8.78
CA ILE A 304 -5.37 8.52 9.73
C ILE A 304 -4.45 8.36 10.95
N THR A 305 -4.11 7.12 11.34
CA THR A 305 -3.19 6.86 12.44
C THR A 305 -1.73 7.19 12.08
N GLY A 306 -1.39 7.15 10.80
CA GLY A 306 -0.03 7.39 10.32
C GLY A 306 0.99 6.30 10.67
N TYR A 307 0.59 5.17 11.28
CA TYR A 307 1.48 4.05 11.60
C TYR A 307 1.74 3.17 10.39
N SER A 308 0.71 2.90 9.58
CA SER A 308 0.81 2.11 8.36
C SER A 308 -0.20 2.61 7.32
N LEU A 309 0.26 2.84 6.09
CA LEU A 309 -0.56 3.32 4.98
C LEU A 309 -0.94 2.18 4.03
N LEU A 310 -1.36 1.05 4.61
CA LEU A 310 -1.67 -0.19 3.89
C LEU A 310 -3.12 -0.62 4.15
N ALA A 311 -3.83 -1.00 3.09
CA ALA A 311 -5.24 -1.38 3.18
C ALA A 311 -5.48 -2.59 4.10
N HIS A 312 -4.61 -3.61 4.04
CA HIS A 312 -4.71 -4.79 4.90
C HIS A 312 -4.39 -4.49 6.38
N THR A 313 -3.53 -3.51 6.65
CA THR A 313 -3.35 -3.00 8.01
C THR A 313 -4.62 -2.31 8.50
N ALA A 314 -5.20 -1.43 7.68
CA ALA A 314 -6.44 -0.74 8.00
C ALA A 314 -7.60 -1.69 8.29
N ILE A 315 -7.71 -2.80 7.54
CA ILE A 315 -8.67 -3.88 7.78
C ILE A 315 -8.43 -4.50 9.16
N ARG A 316 -7.19 -4.89 9.47
CA ARG A 316 -6.85 -5.51 10.75
C ARG A 316 -7.04 -4.57 11.94
N GLU A 317 -6.69 -3.31 11.80
CA GLU A 317 -6.92 -2.27 12.80
C GLU A 317 -8.43 -2.14 13.12
N ALA A 318 -9.28 -2.12 12.09
CA ALA A 318 -10.73 -2.07 12.25
C ALA A 318 -11.28 -3.29 13.01
N GLU A 319 -10.77 -4.49 12.73
CA GLU A 319 -11.13 -5.70 13.45
C GLU A 319 -10.79 -5.59 14.94
N VAL A 320 -9.56 -5.14 15.24
CA VAL A 320 -9.10 -4.96 16.64
C VAL A 320 -9.96 -3.94 17.37
N ALA A 321 -10.25 -2.79 16.76
CA ALA A 321 -11.08 -1.75 17.35
C ALA A 321 -12.50 -2.26 17.66
N ILE A 322 -13.15 -2.95 16.72
CA ILE A 322 -14.50 -3.50 16.94
C ILE A 322 -14.45 -4.63 17.97
N ASN A 323 -13.43 -5.49 17.96
CA ASN A 323 -13.27 -6.52 18.99
C ASN A 323 -13.17 -5.91 20.39
N HIS A 324 -12.38 -4.83 20.56
CA HIS A 324 -12.26 -4.13 21.83
C HIS A 324 -13.62 -3.52 22.27
N ILE A 325 -14.38 -2.91 21.36
CA ILE A 325 -15.73 -2.40 21.63
C ILE A 325 -16.66 -3.51 22.13
N LEU A 326 -16.52 -4.72 21.58
CA LEU A 326 -17.31 -5.90 21.95
C LEU A 326 -16.79 -6.63 23.21
N GLY A 327 -15.69 -6.17 23.81
CA GLY A 327 -15.08 -6.82 24.98
C GLY A 327 -14.29 -8.08 24.66
N VAL A 328 -13.91 -8.28 23.40
CA VAL A 328 -13.04 -9.37 22.94
C VAL A 328 -11.59 -8.93 23.01
N GLU A 329 -10.76 -9.72 23.72
CA GLU A 329 -9.30 -9.45 23.80
C GLU A 329 -8.63 -9.65 22.44
N ASP A 330 -8.11 -8.59 21.89
CA ASP A 330 -7.42 -8.59 20.62
C ASP A 330 -6.53 -7.33 20.52
N ARG A 331 -5.32 -7.46 19.97
CA ARG A 331 -4.36 -6.35 19.91
C ARG A 331 -3.71 -6.25 18.53
N MET A 332 -3.36 -5.03 18.15
CA MET A 332 -2.62 -4.80 16.90
C MET A 332 -1.15 -5.18 17.05
N ASN A 333 -0.66 -5.98 16.11
CA ASN A 333 0.77 -6.30 15.98
C ASN A 333 1.28 -5.86 14.60
N TYR A 334 2.04 -4.78 14.57
CA TYR A 334 2.61 -4.25 13.33
C TYR A 334 3.84 -5.01 12.83
N ASN A 335 4.51 -5.82 13.66
CA ASN A 335 5.73 -6.53 13.29
C ASN A 335 5.50 -7.62 12.23
N SER A 336 4.27 -8.13 12.09
CA SER A 336 3.90 -9.18 11.14
C SER A 336 3.13 -8.67 9.92
N VAL A 337 3.04 -7.35 9.74
CA VAL A 337 2.34 -6.73 8.61
C VAL A 337 3.25 -6.73 7.38
N PRO A 338 2.89 -7.44 6.28
CA PRO A 338 3.72 -7.47 5.08
C PRO A 338 3.55 -6.21 4.24
N GLY A 339 4.64 -5.74 3.64
CA GLY A 339 4.65 -4.76 2.57
C GLY A 339 4.87 -5.44 1.22
N VAL A 340 4.19 -4.97 0.18
CA VAL A 340 4.33 -5.51 -1.18
C VAL A 340 4.39 -4.39 -2.21
N VAL A 341 5.26 -4.55 -3.19
CA VAL A 341 5.36 -3.72 -4.40
C VAL A 341 5.01 -4.59 -5.60
N TYR A 342 3.92 -4.28 -6.27
CA TYR A 342 3.34 -5.09 -7.34
C TYR A 342 3.96 -4.80 -8.71
N THR A 343 5.25 -4.53 -8.73
CA THR A 343 6.05 -4.48 -9.95
C THR A 343 6.18 -5.88 -10.56
N ASN A 344 6.81 -5.99 -11.73
CA ASN A 344 7.16 -7.28 -12.33
C ASN A 344 8.67 -7.33 -12.60
N PRO A 345 9.49 -8.04 -11.76
CA PRO A 345 9.11 -8.90 -10.62
C PRO A 345 8.56 -8.13 -9.42
N GLU A 346 7.82 -8.83 -8.55
CA GLU A 346 7.30 -8.32 -7.28
C GLU A 346 8.40 -8.23 -6.22
N VAL A 347 8.28 -7.24 -5.32
CA VAL A 347 9.05 -7.18 -4.08
C VAL A 347 8.10 -7.31 -2.91
N ALA A 348 8.44 -8.13 -1.93
CA ALA A 348 7.68 -8.26 -0.70
C ALA A 348 8.61 -8.33 0.51
N GLY A 349 8.14 -7.83 1.64
CA GLY A 349 8.89 -7.90 2.89
C GLY A 349 7.97 -7.86 4.10
N VAL A 350 8.37 -8.52 5.19
CA VAL A 350 7.68 -8.51 6.47
C VAL A 350 8.69 -8.60 7.60
N GLY A 351 8.38 -7.97 8.72
CA GLY A 351 9.25 -7.95 9.90
C GLY A 351 10.43 -7.00 9.77
N LYS A 352 11.51 -7.32 10.46
CA LYS A 352 12.69 -6.47 10.57
C LYS A 352 13.57 -6.51 9.32
N THR A 353 14.21 -5.38 9.00
CA THR A 353 15.25 -5.29 7.98
C THR A 353 16.64 -5.31 8.62
N GLU A 354 17.67 -5.66 7.85
CA GLU A 354 19.07 -5.59 8.29
C GLU A 354 19.45 -4.16 8.72
N GLU A 355 18.95 -3.16 7.97
CA GLU A 355 19.21 -1.74 8.24
C GLU A 355 18.66 -1.28 9.57
N GLU A 356 17.41 -1.73 9.90
CA GLU A 356 16.80 -1.40 11.19
C GLU A 356 17.57 -2.01 12.36
N LEU A 357 17.91 -3.30 12.27
CA LEU A 357 18.61 -4.04 13.31
C LEU A 357 20.03 -3.49 13.51
N THR A 358 20.74 -3.24 12.41
CA THR A 358 22.08 -2.61 12.46
C THR A 358 22.04 -1.24 13.13
N LYS A 359 21.05 -0.40 12.78
CA LYS A 359 20.89 0.93 13.38
C LYS A 359 20.55 0.87 14.87
N GLN A 360 19.83 -0.17 15.29
CA GLN A 360 19.44 -0.39 16.69
C GLN A 360 20.54 -1.11 17.50
N GLY A 361 21.59 -1.64 16.85
CA GLY A 361 22.63 -2.45 17.48
C GLY A 361 22.11 -3.80 17.98
N ILE A 362 21.04 -4.32 17.39
CA ILE A 362 20.45 -5.62 17.74
C ILE A 362 21.15 -6.70 16.92
N PRO A 363 21.72 -7.75 17.58
CA PRO A 363 22.36 -8.86 16.86
C PRO A 363 21.32 -9.67 16.07
N TYR A 364 21.72 -10.11 14.89
CA TYR A 364 20.88 -10.93 13.99
C TYR A 364 21.75 -11.82 13.11
N ARG A 365 21.12 -12.83 12.53
CA ARG A 365 21.70 -13.69 11.50
C ARG A 365 20.87 -13.62 10.24
N VAL A 366 21.51 -13.65 9.07
CA VAL A 366 20.85 -13.66 7.77
C VAL A 366 21.10 -15.00 7.09
N THR A 367 20.04 -15.61 6.58
CA THR A 367 20.13 -16.69 5.60
C THR A 367 19.41 -16.27 4.32
N LYS A 368 19.99 -16.50 3.16
CA LYS A 368 19.41 -16.09 1.89
C LYS A 368 19.85 -16.99 0.75
N LEU A 369 18.93 -17.24 -0.18
CA LEU A 369 19.19 -17.97 -1.41
C LEU A 369 18.56 -17.27 -2.61
N PRO A 370 19.16 -17.42 -3.81
CA PRO A 370 18.47 -17.09 -5.05
C PRO A 370 17.15 -17.87 -5.20
N MET A 371 16.13 -17.23 -5.74
CA MET A 371 14.85 -17.92 -6.04
C MET A 371 15.02 -19.10 -6.99
N ALA A 372 16.11 -19.14 -7.72
CA ALA A 372 16.49 -20.27 -8.60
C ALA A 372 16.72 -21.60 -7.88
N TYR A 373 16.80 -21.62 -6.54
CA TYR A 373 16.76 -22.85 -5.75
C TYR A 373 15.37 -23.52 -5.72
N SER A 374 14.32 -22.78 -6.08
CA SER A 374 12.99 -23.37 -6.34
C SER A 374 12.89 -23.82 -7.80
N GLY A 375 12.72 -25.13 -8.03
CA GLY A 375 12.55 -25.71 -9.37
C GLY A 375 11.36 -25.11 -10.12
N ARG A 376 10.25 -24.83 -9.42
CA ARG A 376 9.07 -24.19 -10.00
C ARG A 376 9.34 -22.75 -10.42
N PHE A 377 10.10 -21.98 -9.64
CA PHE A 377 10.51 -20.64 -10.02
C PHE A 377 11.31 -20.64 -11.33
N VAL A 378 12.27 -21.55 -11.46
CA VAL A 378 13.09 -21.70 -12.68
C VAL A 378 12.22 -22.04 -13.89
N ALA A 379 11.28 -22.96 -13.71
CA ALA A 379 10.39 -23.38 -14.79
C ALA A 379 9.49 -22.26 -15.32
N GLU A 380 9.12 -21.30 -14.47
CA GLU A 380 8.17 -20.22 -14.80
C GLU A 380 8.84 -18.86 -15.07
N ASN A 381 10.12 -18.68 -14.69
CA ASN A 381 10.80 -17.39 -14.74
C ASN A 381 12.16 -17.50 -15.47
N GLU A 382 12.13 -17.67 -16.80
CA GLU A 382 13.33 -17.74 -17.62
C GLU A 382 14.20 -16.48 -17.49
N GLN A 383 15.45 -16.66 -17.00
CA GLN A 383 16.45 -15.60 -16.83
C GLN A 383 16.03 -14.45 -15.87
N VAL A 384 15.12 -14.68 -14.97
CA VAL A 384 14.75 -13.70 -13.95
C VAL A 384 15.56 -13.92 -12.68
N ASN A 385 16.21 -12.85 -12.21
CA ASN A 385 16.86 -12.87 -10.90
C ASN A 385 15.81 -12.70 -9.79
N GLY A 386 15.97 -13.46 -8.73
CA GLY A 386 15.14 -13.35 -7.53
C GLY A 386 15.91 -13.78 -6.31
N ILE A 387 15.45 -13.38 -5.13
CA ILE A 387 16.06 -13.70 -3.84
C ILE A 387 14.98 -13.96 -2.80
N CYS A 388 15.22 -14.89 -1.89
CA CYS A 388 14.55 -15.04 -0.61
C CYS A 388 15.57 -14.83 0.50
N LYS A 389 15.32 -13.90 1.40
CA LYS A 389 16.16 -13.56 2.54
C LYS A 389 15.34 -13.69 3.81
N LEU A 390 15.85 -14.43 4.79
CA LEU A 390 15.30 -14.52 6.14
C LEU A 390 16.27 -13.89 7.14
N ILE A 391 15.71 -13.20 8.13
CA ILE A 391 16.44 -12.63 9.24
C ILE A 391 16.01 -13.33 10.51
N LEU A 392 17.00 -13.77 11.29
CA LEU A 392 16.83 -14.55 12.50
C LEU A 392 17.41 -13.83 13.70
N ASP A 393 16.80 -13.96 14.86
CA ASP A 393 17.37 -13.49 16.12
C ASP A 393 18.38 -14.51 16.71
N GLU A 394 18.94 -14.21 17.88
CA GLU A 394 19.91 -15.08 18.57
C GLU A 394 19.31 -16.41 19.06
N ALA A 395 17.98 -16.50 19.18
CA ALA A 395 17.26 -17.70 19.56
C ALA A 395 16.67 -18.45 18.34
N ASP A 396 17.12 -18.11 17.13
CA ASP A 396 16.67 -18.66 15.85
C ASP A 396 15.19 -18.42 15.52
N HIS A 397 14.52 -17.42 16.11
CA HIS A 397 13.20 -17.03 15.66
C HIS A 397 13.30 -16.28 14.32
N ILE A 398 12.33 -16.51 13.45
CA ILE A 398 12.18 -15.74 12.22
C ILE A 398 11.62 -14.37 12.57
N ILE A 399 12.41 -13.31 12.38
CA ILE A 399 12.04 -11.92 12.71
C ILE A 399 11.92 -11.01 11.48
N GLY A 400 12.33 -11.49 10.31
CA GLY A 400 12.20 -10.76 9.05
C GLY A 400 12.27 -11.69 7.83
N CYS A 401 11.57 -11.31 6.77
CA CYS A 401 11.64 -11.95 5.47
C CYS A 401 11.52 -10.92 4.36
N HIS A 402 12.40 -10.99 3.37
CA HIS A 402 12.42 -10.07 2.23
C HIS A 402 12.64 -10.86 0.94
N MET A 403 11.80 -10.61 -0.07
CA MET A 403 11.78 -11.37 -1.31
C MET A 403 11.73 -10.44 -2.53
N LEU A 404 12.38 -10.86 -3.60
CA LEU A 404 12.16 -10.35 -4.95
C LEU A 404 11.95 -11.55 -5.88
N GLY A 405 10.86 -11.53 -6.61
CA GLY A 405 10.48 -12.57 -7.58
C GLY A 405 8.99 -12.92 -7.50
N ASN A 406 8.42 -13.45 -8.57
CA ASN A 406 7.00 -13.84 -8.60
C ASN A 406 6.82 -15.28 -8.08
N PRO A 407 5.80 -15.51 -7.23
CA PRO A 407 4.78 -14.61 -6.71
C PRO A 407 5.06 -14.15 -5.25
N ALA A 408 6.00 -13.22 -5.04
CA ALA A 408 6.39 -12.79 -3.69
C ALA A 408 5.21 -12.25 -2.86
N SER A 409 4.24 -11.59 -3.50
CA SER A 409 3.03 -11.07 -2.84
C SER A 409 2.19 -12.14 -2.15
N GLU A 410 2.13 -13.34 -2.72
CA GLU A 410 1.39 -14.46 -2.17
C GLU A 410 2.22 -15.24 -1.13
N LEU A 411 3.53 -15.32 -1.34
CA LEU A 411 4.42 -16.08 -0.46
C LEU A 411 4.70 -15.39 0.87
N ILE A 412 4.77 -14.07 0.89
CA ILE A 412 5.20 -13.31 2.06
C ILE A 412 4.32 -13.51 3.29
N VAL A 413 3.05 -13.87 3.10
CA VAL A 413 2.11 -14.14 4.20
C VAL A 413 2.57 -15.32 5.07
N ILE A 414 3.27 -16.29 4.48
CA ILE A 414 3.81 -17.46 5.21
C ILE A 414 4.83 -17.00 6.27
N ALA A 415 5.75 -16.11 5.88
CA ALA A 415 6.69 -15.51 6.81
C ALA A 415 6.00 -14.60 7.84
N GLY A 416 4.97 -13.85 7.42
CA GLY A 416 4.16 -13.04 8.33
C GLY A 416 3.51 -13.88 9.44
N ILE A 417 2.98 -15.05 9.10
CA ILE A 417 2.43 -16.01 10.07
C ILE A 417 3.52 -16.53 11.01
N ALA A 418 4.69 -16.90 10.48
CA ALA A 418 5.81 -17.37 11.28
C ALA A 418 6.27 -16.32 12.30
N ILE A 419 6.43 -15.07 11.88
CA ILE A 419 6.79 -13.94 12.75
C ILE A 419 5.72 -13.69 13.81
N GLN A 420 4.43 -13.69 13.43
CA GLN A 420 3.34 -13.47 14.37
C GLN A 420 3.25 -14.54 15.45
N LYS A 421 3.60 -15.78 15.09
CA LYS A 421 3.57 -16.93 16.01
C LYS A 421 4.89 -17.11 16.76
N GLY A 422 5.94 -16.36 16.43
CA GLY A 422 7.26 -16.50 17.01
C GLY A 422 7.91 -17.84 16.69
N TYR A 423 7.76 -18.35 15.45
CA TYR A 423 8.35 -19.62 15.05
C TYR A 423 9.89 -19.53 14.99
N THR A 424 10.51 -20.53 15.59
CA THR A 424 11.93 -20.83 15.36
C THR A 424 12.12 -21.49 14.00
N VAL A 425 13.36 -21.51 13.50
CA VAL A 425 13.74 -22.23 12.29
C VAL A 425 13.32 -23.70 12.38
N GLU A 426 13.60 -24.39 13.53
CA GLU A 426 13.24 -25.80 13.74
C GLU A 426 11.73 -26.03 13.64
N GLU A 427 10.92 -25.17 14.23
CA GLU A 427 9.46 -25.29 14.17
C GLU A 427 8.93 -25.02 12.76
N PHE A 428 9.50 -24.04 12.08
CA PHE A 428 9.11 -23.70 10.72
C PHE A 428 9.43 -24.80 9.71
N GLN A 429 10.60 -25.45 9.83
CA GLN A 429 11.02 -26.56 8.96
C GLN A 429 10.15 -27.81 9.06
N LYS A 430 9.36 -27.96 10.14
CA LYS A 430 8.39 -29.07 10.29
C LYS A 430 7.16 -28.94 9.39
N ASN A 431 6.96 -27.77 8.74
CA ASN A 431 5.85 -27.60 7.81
C ASN A 431 6.17 -28.24 6.45
N VAL A 432 5.16 -28.86 5.86
CA VAL A 432 5.30 -29.52 4.55
C VAL A 432 4.86 -28.56 3.45
N PHE A 433 5.78 -28.29 2.52
CA PHE A 433 5.48 -27.51 1.31
C PHE A 433 5.15 -28.46 0.16
N PRO A 434 4.11 -28.21 -0.64
CA PRO A 434 3.79 -29.04 -1.80
C PRO A 434 4.86 -28.89 -2.89
N HIS A 435 5.21 -30.02 -3.54
CA HIS A 435 6.20 -30.06 -4.62
C HIS A 435 5.52 -30.30 -5.99
N PRO A 436 5.90 -29.55 -7.07
CA PRO A 436 6.80 -28.40 -7.05
C PRO A 436 6.02 -27.08 -6.82
N THR A 437 6.50 -26.23 -5.93
CA THR A 437 5.98 -24.89 -5.72
C THR A 437 7.12 -23.88 -5.53
N VAL A 438 6.83 -22.60 -5.78
CA VAL A 438 7.79 -21.53 -5.48
C VAL A 438 7.98 -21.37 -3.97
N GLY A 439 6.97 -21.72 -3.17
CA GLY A 439 7.02 -21.64 -1.71
C GLY A 439 8.05 -22.56 -1.04
N GLU A 440 8.53 -23.62 -1.75
CA GLU A 440 9.62 -24.48 -1.26
C GLU A 440 10.92 -23.70 -0.98
N ILE A 441 11.07 -22.50 -1.55
CA ILE A 441 12.22 -21.64 -1.27
C ILE A 441 12.41 -21.36 0.22
N TYR A 442 11.33 -21.35 1.01
CA TYR A 442 11.39 -21.19 2.44
C TYR A 442 12.07 -22.38 3.14
N HIS A 443 11.87 -23.58 2.63
CA HIS A 443 12.53 -24.77 3.15
C HIS A 443 14.00 -24.78 2.74
N GLU A 444 14.28 -24.49 1.47
CA GLU A 444 15.63 -24.45 0.93
C GLU A 444 16.52 -23.44 1.65
N VAL A 445 16.00 -22.22 1.91
CA VAL A 445 16.78 -21.14 2.54
C VAL A 445 17.12 -21.42 4.01
N LEU A 446 16.42 -22.35 4.66
CA LEU A 446 16.63 -22.74 6.05
C LEU A 446 17.38 -24.10 6.18
N SER A 447 17.62 -24.81 5.09
CA SER A 447 18.41 -26.05 5.05
C SER A 447 19.90 -25.74 4.98
#